data_7b0affa87897b5e4000f43c528411557
#
_entry.id   7b0affa87897b5e4000f43c528411557
#
_cell.length_a   1.000
_cell.length_b   1.000
_cell.length_c   1.000
_cell.angle_alpha   90.00
_cell.angle_beta   90.00
_cell.angle_gamma   90.00
#
_symmetry.space_group_name_H-M   'P 1'
#
loop_
_entity.id
_entity.type
_entity.pdbx_description
1 polymer ?
#
loop_
_entity_poly.entity_id
_entity_poly.type
_entity_poly.pdbx_seq_one_letter_code
_entity_poly.pdbx_strand_id
1 'polypeptide(L)'
;MAKQVKKIPAATIVLAEKGESRRAPVFNPHLIGQIADEVSKSLMSRFPGLTRPQRRKSKNKKPKKIENGIFLDTSAIIDGRIFDIIYLGLLNGIIVIPSSILLELKHLADSQDTVKRERGRKGLEALEKLRKTKKMKVLILSEEDEKQFNGHPVDEKLTKMAKMHRGKIITCDYNLEKKASVDGVVSINVNALANCLKVIAVPGEALHVKVSHLGKDPTQGVGYLDDGTMIVVESGSHLVGKSVDVVVARVIQTASGRILFAKKI
;
A
#
# COMPACT_ATOMS: atom_id res chain seq x y z
N MET A 1 -5.47 59.13 17.76
CA MET A 1 -5.87 59.36 16.35
C MET A 1 -6.67 58.16 15.86
N ALA A 2 -7.98 58.31 15.87
CA ALA A 2 -8.95 57.25 15.47
C ALA A 2 -9.22 57.38 13.98
N LYS A 3 -9.14 56.26 13.22
CA LYS A 3 -9.63 56.20 11.84
C LYS A 3 -10.97 55.49 11.83
N GLN A 4 -11.96 56.23 11.39
CA GLN A 4 -13.35 55.87 11.23
C GLN A 4 -13.54 54.78 10.15
N VAL A 5 -14.36 53.78 10.46
CA VAL A 5 -14.91 52.81 9.51
C VAL A 5 -16.25 53.31 9.03
N LYS A 6 -16.42 53.54 7.73
CA LYS A 6 -17.67 53.92 7.06
C LYS A 6 -18.63 52.73 6.99
N LYS A 7 -19.83 52.92 7.56
CA LYS A 7 -21.02 52.05 7.39
C LYS A 7 -21.66 52.31 6.03
N ILE A 8 -22.01 51.25 5.30
CA ILE A 8 -22.81 51.26 4.09
C ILE A 8 -24.25 50.92 4.52
N PRO A 9 -25.30 51.64 4.06
CA PRO A 9 -26.67 51.44 4.51
C PRO A 9 -27.34 50.29 3.77
N ALA A 10 -28.18 49.56 4.50
CA ALA A 10 -29.02 48.49 3.99
C ALA A 10 -30.18 49.11 3.12
N ALA A 11 -30.35 48.58 1.91
CA ALA A 11 -31.49 48.87 1.05
C ALA A 11 -32.66 47.94 1.38
N THR A 12 -33.76 48.55 1.83
CA THR A 12 -35.06 47.94 2.06
C THR A 12 -35.70 47.61 0.72
N ILE A 13 -35.97 46.33 0.47
CA ILE A 13 -36.76 45.89 -0.68
C ILE A 13 -38.22 45.76 -0.26
N VAL A 14 -39.06 46.62 -0.84
CA VAL A 14 -40.52 46.63 -0.72
C VAL A 14 -41.06 45.52 -1.61
N LEU A 15 -41.86 44.61 -1.02
CA LEU A 15 -42.64 43.62 -1.73
C LEU A 15 -43.83 44.31 -2.39
N ALA A 16 -43.95 44.24 -3.70
CA ALA A 16 -45.19 44.52 -4.44
C ALA A 16 -45.64 43.23 -5.13
N GLU A 17 -46.72 42.66 -4.62
CA GLU A 17 -47.53 41.66 -5.31
C GLU A 17 -48.18 42.27 -6.52
N LYS A 18 -48.06 41.64 -7.69
CA LYS A 18 -49.15 41.50 -8.69
C LYS A 18 -48.78 40.40 -9.68
N GLY A 19 -49.67 39.44 -9.75
CA GLY A 19 -49.56 38.28 -10.63
C GLY A 19 -49.67 38.63 -12.09
N GLU A 20 -48.82 38.02 -12.89
CA GLU A 20 -49.06 37.69 -14.27
C GLU A 20 -48.32 36.39 -14.61
N SER A 21 -49.13 35.36 -14.91
CA SER A 21 -48.71 34.06 -15.40
C SER A 21 -47.95 34.23 -16.73
N ARG A 22 -46.65 34.27 -16.68
CA ARG A 22 -45.81 34.11 -17.87
C ARG A 22 -45.53 32.61 -18.05
N ARG A 23 -46.27 32.04 -19.04
CA ARG A 23 -45.99 30.70 -19.58
C ARG A 23 -44.52 30.65 -20.01
N ALA A 24 -43.76 29.72 -19.49
CA ALA A 24 -42.40 29.41 -19.94
C ALA A 24 -42.44 29.06 -21.45
N PRO A 25 -41.47 29.51 -22.25
CA PRO A 25 -41.42 29.15 -23.67
C PRO A 25 -41.27 27.65 -23.79
N VAL A 26 -42.22 26.99 -24.42
CA VAL A 26 -42.16 25.56 -24.76
C VAL A 26 -41.08 25.41 -25.84
N PHE A 27 -39.88 25.01 -25.42
CA PHE A 27 -38.82 24.68 -26.35
C PHE A 27 -39.21 23.44 -27.14
N ASN A 28 -39.44 23.62 -28.43
CA ASN A 28 -39.76 22.53 -29.34
C ASN A 28 -38.51 21.68 -29.59
N PRO A 29 -38.43 20.36 -29.18
CA PRO A 29 -37.26 19.54 -29.28
C PRO A 29 -36.73 19.40 -30.72
N HIS A 30 -37.62 19.52 -31.70
CA HIS A 30 -37.30 19.47 -33.12
C HIS A 30 -36.49 20.69 -33.59
N LEU A 31 -36.72 21.86 -33.02
CA LEU A 31 -36.02 23.08 -33.36
C LEU A 31 -34.59 23.07 -32.80
N ILE A 32 -34.39 22.47 -31.62
CA ILE A 32 -33.08 22.32 -30.99
C ILE A 32 -32.22 21.37 -31.82
N GLY A 33 -32.77 20.28 -32.34
CA GLY A 33 -32.07 19.36 -33.24
C GLY A 33 -31.62 20.04 -34.54
N GLN A 34 -32.47 20.83 -35.18
CA GLN A 34 -32.15 21.55 -36.41
C GLN A 34 -31.04 22.59 -36.21
N ILE A 35 -31.09 23.34 -35.09
CA ILE A 35 -30.03 24.33 -34.79
C ILE A 35 -28.71 23.62 -34.44
N ALA A 36 -28.74 22.48 -33.73
CA ALA A 36 -27.53 21.69 -33.43
C ALA A 36 -26.89 21.14 -34.73
N ASP A 37 -27.69 20.66 -35.68
CA ASP A 37 -27.20 20.17 -36.98
C ASP A 37 -26.64 21.27 -37.85
N GLU A 38 -27.26 22.44 -37.84
CA GLU A 38 -26.78 23.58 -38.62
C GLU A 38 -25.50 24.21 -38.07
N VAL A 39 -25.38 24.30 -36.74
CA VAL A 39 -24.15 24.71 -36.05
C VAL A 39 -23.04 23.67 -36.27
N SER A 40 -23.36 22.39 -36.23
CA SER A 40 -22.38 21.32 -36.52
C SER A 40 -21.89 21.37 -37.98
N LYS A 41 -22.76 21.58 -38.96
CA LYS A 41 -22.38 21.75 -40.38
C LYS A 41 -21.55 22.98 -40.59
N SER A 42 -21.90 24.12 -39.98
CA SER A 42 -21.15 25.37 -40.07
C SER A 42 -19.75 25.27 -39.44
N LEU A 43 -19.61 24.56 -38.30
CA LEU A 43 -18.30 24.27 -37.70
C LEU A 43 -17.45 23.32 -38.58
N MET A 44 -18.07 22.30 -39.16
CA MET A 44 -17.37 21.36 -40.04
C MET A 44 -16.87 22.02 -41.34
N SER A 45 -17.58 22.99 -41.89
CA SER A 45 -17.13 23.71 -43.10
C SER A 45 -15.98 24.68 -42.83
N ARG A 46 -15.92 25.26 -41.61
CA ARG A 46 -14.85 26.22 -41.25
C ARG A 46 -13.56 25.56 -40.76
N PHE A 47 -13.60 24.30 -40.37
CA PHE A 47 -12.43 23.56 -39.87
C PHE A 47 -12.31 22.18 -40.53
N PRO A 48 -11.89 22.11 -41.81
CA PRO A 48 -11.76 20.84 -42.54
C PRO A 48 -10.74 19.87 -41.97
N GLY A 49 -9.92 20.30 -41.01
CA GLY A 49 -8.97 19.45 -40.27
C GLY A 49 -9.57 18.65 -39.09
N LEU A 50 -10.79 18.99 -38.61
CA LEU A 50 -11.44 18.32 -37.47
C LEU A 50 -12.20 17.05 -37.87
N THR A 51 -12.43 16.83 -39.17
CA THR A 51 -13.28 15.74 -39.69
C THR A 51 -12.53 14.50 -40.14
N ARG A 52 -11.21 14.44 -39.99
CA ARG A 52 -10.55 13.15 -40.10
C ARG A 52 -10.74 12.44 -38.75
N PRO A 53 -11.59 11.38 -38.68
CA PRO A 53 -11.46 10.44 -37.59
C PRO A 53 -10.08 9.85 -37.77
N GLN A 54 -9.10 10.37 -37.01
CA GLN A 54 -7.92 9.56 -36.77
C GLN A 54 -8.46 8.27 -36.16
N ARG A 55 -8.68 7.27 -37.00
CA ARG A 55 -8.71 5.89 -36.59
C ARG A 55 -7.42 5.71 -35.81
N ARG A 56 -7.47 6.03 -34.52
CA ARG A 56 -6.44 5.59 -33.59
C ARG A 56 -6.44 4.09 -33.76
N LYS A 57 -5.59 3.61 -34.69
CA LYS A 57 -5.14 2.24 -34.67
C LYS A 57 -4.71 2.05 -33.23
N SER A 58 -5.55 1.39 -32.46
CA SER A 58 -5.14 0.74 -31.23
C SER A 58 -3.97 -0.12 -31.68
N LYS A 59 -2.77 0.44 -31.64
CA LYS A 59 -1.57 -0.36 -31.69
C LYS A 59 -1.76 -1.20 -30.45
N ASN A 60 -2.05 -2.49 -30.63
CA ASN A 60 -1.79 -3.53 -29.64
C ASN A 60 -0.30 -3.37 -29.27
N LYS A 61 -0.02 -2.40 -28.41
CA LYS A 61 1.30 -2.28 -27.80
C LYS A 61 1.40 -3.52 -26.94
N LYS A 62 2.15 -4.51 -27.44
CA LYS A 62 2.60 -5.59 -26.57
C LYS A 62 3.03 -4.94 -25.25
N PRO A 63 2.53 -5.39 -24.10
CA PRO A 63 2.86 -4.77 -22.83
C PRO A 63 4.38 -4.65 -22.75
N LYS A 64 4.88 -3.44 -22.52
CA LYS A 64 6.33 -3.23 -22.37
C LYS A 64 6.77 -4.11 -21.21
N LYS A 65 7.67 -5.06 -21.52
CA LYS A 65 8.25 -5.94 -20.51
C LYS A 65 8.95 -5.06 -19.46
N ILE A 66 8.58 -5.24 -18.21
CA ILE A 66 9.20 -4.53 -17.09
C ILE A 66 10.40 -5.38 -16.67
N GLU A 67 11.60 -4.91 -16.96
CA GLU A 67 12.82 -5.59 -16.55
C GLU A 67 13.08 -5.34 -15.07
N ASN A 68 13.46 -6.41 -14.34
CA ASN A 68 13.70 -6.36 -12.89
C ASN A 68 12.55 -5.75 -12.09
N GLY A 69 11.30 -6.07 -12.47
CA GLY A 69 10.11 -5.60 -11.77
C GLY A 69 10.00 -6.25 -10.37
N ILE A 70 9.75 -5.42 -9.36
CA ILE A 70 9.48 -5.84 -7.99
C ILE A 70 8.03 -5.46 -7.69
N PHE A 71 7.16 -6.45 -7.65
CA PHE A 71 5.74 -6.30 -7.43
C PHE A 71 5.46 -6.31 -5.93
N LEU A 72 4.92 -5.20 -5.41
CA LEU A 72 4.56 -5.09 -4.00
C LEU A 72 3.12 -5.54 -3.78
N ASP A 73 2.96 -6.42 -2.81
CA ASP A 73 1.66 -6.81 -2.27
C ASP A 73 1.15 -5.82 -1.23
N THR A 74 -0.16 -5.75 -1.03
CA THR A 74 -0.84 -4.89 -0.04
C THR A 74 -0.29 -5.11 1.36
N SER A 75 -0.04 -6.36 1.76
CA SER A 75 0.49 -6.71 3.08
C SER A 75 1.88 -6.13 3.33
N ALA A 76 2.77 -6.19 2.33
CA ALA A 76 4.13 -5.64 2.42
C ALA A 76 4.13 -4.11 2.46
N ILE A 77 3.19 -3.47 1.74
CA ILE A 77 3.05 -2.01 1.74
C ILE A 77 2.56 -1.52 3.12
N ILE A 78 1.57 -2.20 3.71
CA ILE A 78 1.02 -1.86 5.03
C ILE A 78 2.05 -2.09 6.14
N ASP A 79 2.81 -3.18 6.06
CA ASP A 79 3.88 -3.51 7.00
C ASP A 79 4.95 -2.41 7.05
N GLY A 80 5.41 -1.97 5.88
CA GLY A 80 6.29 -0.82 5.70
C GLY A 80 7.78 -1.10 5.83
N ARG A 81 8.23 -2.19 6.48
CA ARG A 81 9.65 -2.53 6.66
C ARG A 81 10.42 -2.63 5.34
N ILE A 82 9.75 -3.02 4.28
CA ILE A 82 10.37 -3.11 2.96
C ILE A 82 10.87 -1.75 2.44
N PHE A 83 10.22 -0.66 2.84
CA PHE A 83 10.64 0.68 2.41
C PHE A 83 11.99 1.07 3.00
N ASP A 84 12.28 0.66 4.24
CA ASP A 84 13.59 0.91 4.86
C ASP A 84 14.69 0.19 4.09
N ILE A 85 14.44 -1.06 3.66
CA ILE A 85 15.37 -1.84 2.83
C ILE A 85 15.59 -1.17 1.46
N ILE A 86 14.53 -0.61 0.87
CA ILE A 86 14.62 0.18 -0.36
C ILE A 86 15.46 1.44 -0.13
N TYR A 87 15.24 2.15 0.98
CA TYR A 87 16.01 3.36 1.30
C TYR A 87 17.48 3.09 1.57
N LEU A 88 17.83 1.92 2.09
CA LEU A 88 19.20 1.47 2.24
C LEU A 88 19.87 1.14 0.89
N GLY A 89 19.10 1.01 -0.21
CA GLY A 89 19.63 0.69 -1.54
C GLY A 89 19.95 -0.79 -1.75
N LEU A 90 19.44 -1.68 -0.90
CA LEU A 90 19.66 -3.13 -1.00
C LEU A 90 18.85 -3.79 -2.13
N LEU A 91 17.81 -3.13 -2.61
CA LEU A 91 16.97 -3.63 -3.71
C LEU A 91 17.28 -2.85 -4.99
N ASN A 92 17.47 -3.59 -6.08
CA ASN A 92 17.69 -3.04 -7.42
C ASN A 92 16.54 -3.45 -8.35
N GLY A 93 15.95 -2.47 -9.06
CA GLY A 93 14.88 -2.73 -10.02
C GLY A 93 13.84 -1.62 -10.06
N ILE A 94 12.67 -1.96 -10.59
CA ILE A 94 11.53 -1.07 -10.71
C ILE A 94 10.44 -1.58 -9.76
N ILE A 95 10.05 -0.75 -8.80
CA ILE A 95 8.89 -1.05 -7.95
C ILE A 95 7.65 -0.96 -8.79
N VAL A 96 6.87 -2.03 -8.84
CA VAL A 96 5.64 -2.12 -9.62
C VAL A 96 4.46 -2.25 -8.68
N ILE A 97 3.50 -1.34 -8.83
CA ILE A 97 2.29 -1.34 -8.02
C ILE A 97 1.11 -1.44 -8.97
N PRO A 98 0.42 -2.58 -8.99
CA PRO A 98 -0.82 -2.77 -9.74
C PRO A 98 -1.93 -1.82 -9.26
N SER A 99 -2.83 -1.44 -10.19
CA SER A 99 -4.01 -0.64 -9.83
C SER A 99 -4.93 -1.39 -8.86
N SER A 100 -5.02 -2.70 -8.98
CA SER A 100 -5.78 -3.56 -8.05
C SER A 100 -5.28 -3.45 -6.60
N ILE A 101 -3.97 -3.40 -6.39
CA ILE A 101 -3.36 -3.18 -5.06
C ILE A 101 -3.68 -1.79 -4.52
N LEU A 102 -3.61 -0.75 -5.37
CA LEU A 102 -3.99 0.61 -4.96
C LEU A 102 -5.47 0.71 -4.59
N LEU A 103 -6.33 0.01 -5.32
CA LEU A 103 -7.77 -0.03 -5.05
C LEU A 103 -8.04 -0.71 -3.71
N GLU A 104 -7.37 -1.83 -3.43
CA GLU A 104 -7.46 -2.53 -2.15
C GLU A 104 -7.01 -1.64 -0.98
N LEU A 105 -5.88 -0.94 -1.12
CA LEU A 105 -5.43 0.03 -0.11
C LEU A 105 -6.42 1.16 0.14
N LYS A 106 -7.08 1.67 -0.93
CA LYS A 106 -8.14 2.67 -0.81
C LYS A 106 -9.35 2.11 -0.06
N HIS A 107 -9.81 0.90 -0.42
CA HIS A 107 -10.92 0.26 0.29
C HIS A 107 -10.60 0.07 1.78
N LEU A 108 -9.37 -0.28 2.12
CA LEU A 108 -8.94 -0.35 3.53
C LEU A 108 -8.95 1.03 4.19
N ALA A 109 -8.45 2.08 3.50
CA ALA A 109 -8.41 3.45 4.01
C ALA A 109 -9.81 4.08 4.19
N ASP A 110 -10.81 3.60 3.45
CA ASP A 110 -12.20 4.03 3.52
C ASP A 110 -13.06 3.12 4.41
N SER A 111 -12.46 2.07 5.03
CA SER A 111 -13.16 1.13 5.90
C SER A 111 -13.75 1.83 7.14
N GLN A 112 -14.91 1.35 7.61
CA GLN A 112 -15.48 1.79 8.88
C GLN A 112 -14.68 1.29 10.09
N ASP A 113 -13.98 0.16 9.96
CA ASP A 113 -13.07 -0.36 10.96
C ASP A 113 -11.86 0.58 11.10
N THR A 114 -11.67 1.14 12.29
CA THR A 114 -10.61 2.10 12.58
C THR A 114 -9.22 1.55 12.34
N VAL A 115 -8.98 0.27 12.68
CA VAL A 115 -7.68 -0.38 12.52
C VAL A 115 -7.37 -0.62 11.04
N LYS A 116 -8.35 -1.10 10.27
CA LYS A 116 -8.20 -1.30 8.83
C LYS A 116 -7.97 0.03 8.11
N ARG A 117 -8.75 1.05 8.49
CA ARG A 117 -8.63 2.40 7.94
C ARG A 117 -7.24 2.99 8.17
N GLU A 118 -6.72 2.88 9.39
CA GLU A 118 -5.39 3.39 9.72
C GLU A 118 -4.29 2.65 8.95
N ARG A 119 -4.38 1.32 8.84
CA ARG A 119 -3.47 0.51 8.03
C ARG A 119 -3.49 0.92 6.56
N GLY A 120 -4.67 1.10 5.97
CA GLY A 120 -4.81 1.55 4.57
C GLY A 120 -4.17 2.92 4.35
N ARG A 121 -4.44 3.90 5.23
CA ARG A 121 -3.86 5.24 5.18
C ARG A 121 -2.33 5.22 5.30
N LYS A 122 -1.81 4.47 6.27
CA LYS A 122 -0.36 4.27 6.43
C LYS A 122 0.29 3.71 5.17
N GLY A 123 -0.35 2.73 4.52
CA GLY A 123 0.13 2.17 3.26
C GLY A 123 0.16 3.19 2.13
N LEU A 124 -0.90 3.99 1.96
CA LEU A 124 -0.95 5.05 0.94
C LEU A 124 0.10 6.14 1.18
N GLU A 125 0.29 6.57 2.43
CA GLU A 125 1.34 7.53 2.80
C GLU A 125 2.75 7.01 2.51
N ALA A 126 2.99 5.73 2.81
CA ALA A 126 4.27 5.08 2.53
C ALA A 126 4.57 5.05 1.03
N LEU A 127 3.57 4.75 0.19
CA LEU A 127 3.70 4.81 -1.27
C LEU A 127 3.94 6.23 -1.78
N GLU A 128 3.29 7.23 -1.20
CA GLU A 128 3.52 8.63 -1.55
C GLU A 128 4.96 9.05 -1.23
N LYS A 129 5.47 8.70 -0.05
CA LYS A 129 6.86 8.94 0.35
C LYS A 129 7.84 8.25 -0.60
N LEU A 130 7.59 6.98 -0.94
CA LEU A 130 8.41 6.22 -1.87
C LEU A 130 8.48 6.90 -3.25
N ARG A 131 7.34 7.39 -3.76
CA ARG A 131 7.27 8.05 -5.07
C ARG A 131 8.03 9.39 -5.10
N LYS A 132 8.10 10.10 -3.97
CA LYS A 132 8.88 11.34 -3.84
C LYS A 132 10.39 11.06 -3.77
N THR A 133 10.77 9.85 -3.37
CA THR A 133 12.17 9.46 -3.23
C THR A 133 12.73 9.05 -4.60
N LYS A 134 13.78 9.74 -5.07
CA LYS A 134 14.38 9.45 -6.39
C LYS A 134 15.29 8.20 -6.39
N LYS A 135 15.37 7.46 -5.29
CA LYS A 135 16.29 6.31 -5.14
C LYS A 135 15.89 5.10 -6.00
N MET A 136 14.59 4.88 -6.20
CA MET A 136 14.08 3.81 -7.05
C MET A 136 12.97 4.31 -7.97
N LYS A 137 12.88 3.71 -9.15
CA LYS A 137 11.79 3.98 -10.07
C LYS A 137 10.53 3.25 -9.61
N VAL A 138 9.45 3.99 -9.43
CA VAL A 138 8.12 3.45 -9.10
C VAL A 138 7.24 3.52 -10.32
N LEU A 139 6.65 2.40 -10.71
CA LEU A 139 5.71 2.27 -11.80
C LEU A 139 4.36 1.83 -11.24
N ILE A 140 3.35 2.65 -11.48
CA ILE A 140 1.96 2.29 -11.17
C ILE A 140 1.35 1.78 -12.48
N LEU A 141 0.85 0.55 -12.46
CA LEU A 141 0.13 -0.02 -13.59
C LEU A 141 -1.30 0.51 -13.60
N SER A 142 -1.82 0.72 -14.80
CA SER A 142 -3.22 1.11 -15.00
C SER A 142 -4.14 -0.11 -15.02
N GLU A 143 -5.44 0.12 -14.87
CA GLU A 143 -6.44 -0.93 -15.06
C GLU A 143 -6.37 -1.57 -16.46
N GLU A 144 -5.93 -0.79 -17.46
CA GLU A 144 -5.76 -1.30 -18.83
C GLU A 144 -4.65 -2.35 -18.94
N ASP A 145 -3.58 -2.18 -18.16
CA ASP A 145 -2.48 -3.14 -18.11
C ASP A 145 -2.89 -4.44 -17.42
N GLU A 146 -3.93 -4.39 -16.58
CA GLU A 146 -4.49 -5.54 -15.84
C GLU A 146 -5.67 -6.21 -16.53
N LYS A 147 -6.23 -5.64 -17.60
CA LYS A 147 -7.45 -6.14 -18.27
C LYS A 147 -7.42 -7.63 -18.60
N GLN A 148 -6.26 -8.14 -19.02
CA GLN A 148 -6.09 -9.56 -19.37
C GLN A 148 -6.24 -10.50 -18.16
N PHE A 149 -6.19 -9.99 -16.95
CA PHE A 149 -6.32 -10.74 -15.70
C PHE A 149 -7.66 -10.48 -14.99
N ASN A 150 -8.61 -9.79 -15.63
CA ASN A 150 -9.92 -9.54 -15.05
C ASN A 150 -10.63 -10.85 -14.68
N GLY A 151 -11.37 -10.83 -13.56
CA GLY A 151 -12.04 -12.01 -13.01
C GLY A 151 -11.18 -12.85 -12.06
N HIS A 152 -9.88 -12.59 -11.95
CA HIS A 152 -9.04 -13.26 -10.95
C HIS A 152 -8.96 -12.43 -9.64
N PRO A 153 -8.81 -13.11 -8.49
CA PRO A 153 -8.47 -12.46 -7.23
C PRO A 153 -7.18 -11.61 -7.35
N VAL A 154 -7.01 -10.63 -6.47
CA VAL A 154 -5.86 -9.69 -6.49
C VAL A 154 -4.53 -10.43 -6.45
N ASP A 155 -4.40 -11.43 -5.58
CA ASP A 155 -3.20 -12.27 -5.44
C ASP A 155 -2.82 -13.00 -6.73
N GLU A 156 -3.83 -13.54 -7.43
CA GLU A 156 -3.60 -14.21 -8.71
C GLU A 156 -3.19 -13.24 -9.82
N LYS A 157 -3.81 -12.06 -9.84
CA LYS A 157 -3.41 -11.00 -10.76
C LYS A 157 -1.96 -10.63 -10.54
N LEU A 158 -1.58 -10.40 -9.27
CA LEU A 158 -0.22 -10.06 -8.88
C LEU A 158 0.78 -11.13 -9.33
N THR A 159 0.48 -12.41 -9.05
CA THR A 159 1.34 -13.54 -9.43
C THR A 159 1.48 -13.68 -10.94
N LYS A 160 0.38 -13.58 -11.69
CA LYS A 160 0.39 -13.68 -13.15
C LYS A 160 1.15 -12.52 -13.80
N MET A 161 1.00 -11.30 -13.29
CA MET A 161 1.74 -10.13 -13.76
C MET A 161 3.23 -10.27 -13.48
N ALA A 162 3.60 -10.67 -12.26
CA ALA A 162 5.00 -10.92 -11.91
C ALA A 162 5.62 -11.99 -12.80
N LYS A 163 4.90 -13.09 -13.07
CA LYS A 163 5.34 -14.15 -13.98
C LYS A 163 5.54 -13.64 -15.41
N MET A 164 4.58 -12.87 -15.94
CA MET A 164 4.64 -12.31 -17.30
C MET A 164 5.85 -11.40 -17.49
N HIS A 165 6.18 -10.61 -16.49
CA HIS A 165 7.29 -9.67 -16.51
C HIS A 165 8.62 -10.27 -16.01
N ARG A 166 8.64 -11.55 -15.60
CA ARG A 166 9.77 -12.21 -14.94
C ARG A 166 10.27 -11.41 -13.73
N GLY A 167 9.33 -10.79 -13.04
CA GLY A 167 9.57 -10.01 -11.84
C GLY A 167 9.57 -10.86 -10.57
N LYS A 168 9.74 -10.16 -9.44
CA LYS A 168 9.69 -10.74 -8.09
C LYS A 168 8.48 -10.18 -7.36
N ILE A 169 7.92 -10.94 -6.43
CA ILE A 169 6.86 -10.46 -5.53
C ILE A 169 7.47 -10.25 -4.15
N ILE A 170 7.03 -9.18 -3.47
CA ILE A 170 7.32 -8.96 -2.05
C ILE A 170 5.99 -8.94 -1.29
N THR A 171 5.87 -9.81 -0.30
CA THR A 171 4.66 -9.99 0.50
C THR A 171 5.00 -10.31 1.96
N CYS A 172 4.06 -10.09 2.87
CA CYS A 172 4.09 -10.64 4.23
C CYS A 172 3.23 -11.91 4.37
N ASP A 173 2.42 -12.23 3.34
CA ASP A 173 1.53 -13.38 3.35
C ASP A 173 2.26 -14.66 2.94
N TYR A 174 2.23 -15.64 3.84
CA TYR A 174 2.81 -16.95 3.61
C TYR A 174 2.09 -17.73 2.48
N ASN A 175 0.77 -17.62 2.39
CA ASN A 175 0.00 -18.34 1.37
C ASN A 175 0.31 -17.81 -0.03
N LEU A 176 0.38 -16.48 -0.18
CA LEU A 176 0.77 -15.86 -1.45
C LEU A 176 2.20 -16.23 -1.83
N GLU A 177 3.13 -16.24 -0.86
CA GLU A 177 4.52 -16.69 -1.09
C GLU A 177 4.56 -18.11 -1.64
N LYS A 178 3.84 -19.06 -1.00
CA LYS A 178 3.79 -20.46 -1.44
C LYS A 178 3.17 -20.61 -2.82
N LYS A 179 2.05 -19.93 -3.06
CA LYS A 179 1.37 -19.95 -4.36
C LYS A 179 2.28 -19.41 -5.47
N ALA A 180 2.93 -18.27 -5.24
CA ALA A 180 3.86 -17.69 -6.20
C ALA A 180 5.04 -18.62 -6.50
N SER A 181 5.58 -19.29 -5.47
CA SER A 181 6.66 -20.26 -5.63
C SER A 181 6.25 -21.46 -6.50
N VAL A 182 5.05 -22.01 -6.30
CA VAL A 182 4.49 -23.10 -7.14
C VAL A 182 4.33 -22.64 -8.59
N ASP A 183 3.94 -21.40 -8.81
CA ASP A 183 3.82 -20.79 -10.14
C ASP A 183 5.17 -20.44 -10.80
N GLY A 184 6.28 -20.68 -10.10
CA GLY A 184 7.64 -20.39 -10.56
C GLY A 184 8.00 -18.91 -10.52
N VAL A 185 7.32 -18.12 -9.67
CA VAL A 185 7.63 -16.70 -9.41
C VAL A 185 8.47 -16.59 -8.16
N VAL A 186 9.56 -15.84 -8.25
CA VAL A 186 10.40 -15.53 -7.08
C VAL A 186 9.61 -14.64 -6.13
N SER A 187 9.37 -15.12 -4.92
CA SER A 187 8.71 -14.35 -3.87
C SER A 187 9.65 -14.13 -2.69
N ILE A 188 9.61 -12.93 -2.12
CA ILE A 188 10.38 -12.52 -0.95
C ILE A 188 9.37 -12.24 0.17
N ASN A 189 9.42 -13.05 1.22
CA ASN A 189 8.61 -12.81 2.41
C ASN A 189 9.36 -11.86 3.36
N VAL A 190 8.73 -10.71 3.67
CA VAL A 190 9.33 -9.68 4.54
C VAL A 190 9.61 -10.22 5.94
N ASN A 191 8.76 -11.11 6.46
CA ASN A 191 8.96 -11.73 7.77
C ASN A 191 10.15 -12.70 7.76
N ALA A 192 10.29 -13.51 6.70
CA ALA A 192 11.43 -14.40 6.53
C ALA A 192 12.73 -13.58 6.41
N LEU A 193 12.72 -12.50 5.63
CA LEU A 193 13.86 -11.59 5.49
C LEU A 193 14.23 -10.97 6.84
N ALA A 194 13.27 -10.45 7.61
CA ALA A 194 13.52 -9.90 8.94
C ALA A 194 14.14 -10.96 9.87
N ASN A 195 13.66 -12.20 9.83
CA ASN A 195 14.19 -13.29 10.63
C ASN A 195 15.64 -13.66 10.24
N CYS A 196 16.00 -13.53 8.96
CA CYS A 196 17.39 -13.74 8.53
C CYS A 196 18.36 -12.67 9.05
N LEU A 197 17.87 -11.45 9.31
CA LEU A 197 18.67 -10.32 9.78
C LEU A 197 18.74 -10.21 11.31
N LYS A 198 18.00 -11.06 12.05
CA LYS A 198 18.09 -11.11 13.51
C LYS A 198 19.47 -11.56 13.97
N VAL A 199 19.93 -10.96 15.06
CA VAL A 199 21.18 -11.34 15.73
C VAL A 199 21.20 -12.84 16.04
N ILE A 200 22.31 -13.49 15.69
CA ILE A 200 22.51 -14.91 15.99
C ILE A 200 23.25 -14.98 17.32
N ALA A 201 22.50 -15.07 18.42
CA ALA A 201 23.10 -15.38 19.69
C ALA A 201 23.68 -16.81 19.66
N VAL A 202 24.89 -16.98 20.18
CA VAL A 202 25.55 -18.27 20.23
C VAL A 202 25.62 -18.80 21.68
N PRO A 203 25.62 -20.11 21.87
CA PRO A 203 25.84 -20.68 23.22
C PRO A 203 27.16 -20.14 23.82
N GLY A 204 27.10 -19.74 25.10
CA GLY A 204 28.17 -19.09 25.81
C GLY A 204 28.20 -17.57 25.79
N GLU A 205 27.35 -16.94 24.96
CA GLU A 205 27.23 -15.48 24.91
C GLU A 205 26.48 -14.95 26.15
N ALA A 206 27.00 -13.86 26.72
CA ALA A 206 26.35 -13.15 27.84
C ALA A 206 25.45 -12.07 27.27
N LEU A 207 24.20 -12.03 27.75
CA LEU A 207 23.18 -11.11 27.33
C LEU A 207 22.52 -10.46 28.56
N HIS A 208 22.14 -9.19 28.43
CA HIS A 208 21.31 -8.48 29.39
C HIS A 208 19.86 -8.55 28.96
N VAL A 209 18.95 -9.08 29.81
CA VAL A 209 17.55 -9.26 29.46
C VAL A 209 16.63 -8.88 30.61
N LYS A 210 15.51 -8.22 30.29
CA LYS A 210 14.42 -8.00 31.23
C LYS A 210 13.46 -9.20 31.17
N VAL A 211 13.29 -9.88 32.31
CA VAL A 211 12.32 -10.96 32.45
C VAL A 211 10.92 -10.36 32.56
N SER A 212 10.04 -10.65 31.61
CA SER A 212 8.73 -10.00 31.47
C SER A 212 7.60 -10.80 32.11
N HIS A 213 7.64 -12.13 32.02
CA HIS A 213 6.59 -13.00 32.54
C HIS A 213 7.14 -14.41 32.83
N LEU A 214 6.30 -15.26 33.46
CA LEU A 214 6.61 -16.66 33.69
C LEU A 214 6.63 -17.44 32.38
N GLY A 215 7.48 -18.46 32.30
CA GLY A 215 7.55 -19.39 31.21
C GLY A 215 6.44 -20.43 31.21
N LYS A 216 6.50 -21.36 30.26
CA LYS A 216 5.62 -22.54 30.22
C LYS A 216 5.84 -23.45 31.44
N ASP A 217 7.08 -23.56 31.89
CA ASP A 217 7.45 -24.19 33.16
C ASP A 217 7.40 -23.11 34.27
N PRO A 218 6.74 -23.37 35.42
CA PRO A 218 6.62 -22.40 36.50
C PRO A 218 7.94 -21.93 37.10
N THR A 219 9.04 -22.66 36.89
CA THR A 219 10.37 -22.29 37.37
C THR A 219 11.07 -21.31 36.44
N GLN A 220 10.61 -21.18 35.20
CA GLN A 220 11.25 -20.39 34.14
C GLN A 220 10.71 -18.96 34.09
N GLY A 221 11.58 -18.02 33.74
CA GLY A 221 11.24 -16.68 33.36
C GLY A 221 11.41 -16.47 31.84
N VAL A 222 10.58 -15.64 31.21
CA VAL A 222 10.66 -15.29 29.80
C VAL A 222 10.92 -13.80 29.63
N GLY A 223 11.88 -13.48 28.82
CA GLY A 223 12.19 -12.13 28.35
C GLY A 223 12.30 -12.07 26.84
N TYR A 224 12.53 -10.86 26.34
CA TYR A 224 12.73 -10.62 24.92
C TYR A 224 13.91 -9.69 24.72
N LEU A 225 14.70 -9.97 23.67
CA LEU A 225 15.71 -9.05 23.17
C LEU A 225 15.05 -7.92 22.38
N ASP A 226 15.77 -6.85 22.09
CA ASP A 226 15.30 -5.70 21.34
C ASP A 226 14.80 -6.07 19.94
N ASP A 227 15.36 -7.14 19.34
CA ASP A 227 14.94 -7.70 18.06
C ASP A 227 13.69 -8.61 18.15
N GLY A 228 13.10 -8.73 19.36
CA GLY A 228 11.94 -9.60 19.64
C GLY A 228 12.28 -11.08 19.79
N THR A 229 13.57 -11.47 19.84
CA THR A 229 13.96 -12.85 20.10
C THR A 229 13.59 -13.24 21.54
N MET A 230 12.90 -14.37 21.69
CA MET A 230 12.48 -14.88 23.00
C MET A 230 13.66 -15.52 23.72
N ILE A 231 13.83 -15.16 25.00
CA ILE A 231 14.79 -15.81 25.92
C ILE A 231 14.04 -16.46 27.06
N VAL A 232 14.31 -17.73 27.29
CA VAL A 232 13.82 -18.50 28.44
C VAL A 232 14.97 -18.60 29.43
N VAL A 233 14.79 -17.99 30.61
CA VAL A 233 15.78 -18.01 31.70
C VAL A 233 15.44 -19.17 32.62
N GLU A 234 16.34 -20.15 32.70
CA GLU A 234 16.19 -21.30 33.60
C GLU A 234 16.17 -20.82 35.05
N SER A 235 15.27 -21.34 35.87
CA SER A 235 15.05 -20.91 37.27
C SER A 235 14.81 -19.42 37.47
N GLY A 236 14.29 -18.76 36.43
CA GLY A 236 14.12 -17.29 36.34
C GLY A 236 12.76 -16.78 36.83
N SER A 237 11.89 -17.61 37.39
CA SER A 237 10.54 -17.21 37.81
C SER A 237 10.54 -16.08 38.85
N HIS A 238 11.49 -16.08 39.77
CA HIS A 238 11.66 -15.05 40.80
C HIS A 238 12.27 -13.74 40.30
N LEU A 239 12.66 -13.71 39.03
CA LEU A 239 13.28 -12.56 38.35
C LEU A 239 12.28 -11.76 37.51
N VAL A 240 11.00 -12.16 37.47
CA VAL A 240 9.97 -11.43 36.71
C VAL A 240 9.94 -9.95 37.12
N GLY A 241 9.96 -9.08 36.14
CA GLY A 241 10.02 -7.61 36.30
C GLY A 241 11.45 -7.05 36.47
N LYS A 242 12.47 -7.90 36.64
CA LYS A 242 13.87 -7.48 36.81
C LYS A 242 14.68 -7.67 35.53
N SER A 243 15.69 -6.83 35.36
CA SER A 243 16.73 -7.02 34.37
C SER A 243 17.90 -7.80 34.96
N VAL A 244 18.39 -8.79 34.22
CA VAL A 244 19.43 -9.72 34.67
C VAL A 244 20.40 -10.05 33.55
N ASP A 245 21.62 -10.36 33.93
CA ASP A 245 22.65 -10.90 33.04
C ASP A 245 22.52 -12.42 32.98
N VAL A 246 22.50 -12.92 31.74
CA VAL A 246 22.33 -14.37 31.51
C VAL A 246 23.31 -14.84 30.45
N VAL A 247 23.73 -16.11 30.53
CA VAL A 247 24.53 -16.77 29.49
C VAL A 247 23.63 -17.70 28.69
N VAL A 248 23.70 -17.61 27.37
CA VAL A 248 22.99 -18.50 26.46
C VAL A 248 23.52 -19.92 26.62
N ALA A 249 22.66 -20.84 27.01
CA ALA A 249 22.99 -22.25 27.13
C ALA A 249 22.77 -23.03 25.82
N ARG A 250 21.64 -22.74 25.15
CA ARG A 250 21.26 -23.37 23.88
C ARG A 250 20.32 -22.49 23.06
N VAL A 251 20.33 -22.73 21.76
CA VAL A 251 19.45 -22.06 20.80
C VAL A 251 18.58 -23.11 20.11
N ILE A 252 17.26 -22.89 20.08
CA ILE A 252 16.31 -23.76 19.39
C ILE A 252 15.68 -22.96 18.25
N GLN A 253 15.74 -23.50 17.03
CA GLN A 253 15.03 -22.94 15.89
C GLN A 253 13.63 -23.53 15.79
N THR A 254 12.62 -22.69 15.76
CA THR A 254 11.23 -23.08 15.56
C THR A 254 10.67 -22.46 14.26
N ALA A 255 9.50 -22.92 13.83
CA ALA A 255 8.80 -22.32 12.69
C ALA A 255 8.46 -20.83 12.92
N SER A 256 8.24 -20.44 14.17
CA SER A 256 7.90 -19.06 14.55
C SER A 256 9.11 -18.16 14.86
N GLY A 257 10.32 -18.72 14.84
CA GLY A 257 11.54 -17.96 15.15
C GLY A 257 12.51 -18.75 16.04
N ARG A 258 13.48 -18.05 16.61
CA ARG A 258 14.48 -18.62 17.52
C ARG A 258 14.06 -18.41 18.97
N ILE A 259 14.35 -19.41 19.78
CA ILE A 259 14.18 -19.36 21.23
C ILE A 259 15.56 -19.64 21.85
N LEU A 260 16.02 -18.72 22.69
CA LEU A 260 17.24 -18.87 23.45
C LEU A 260 16.93 -19.43 24.82
N PHE A 261 17.65 -20.43 25.27
CA PHE A 261 17.62 -20.87 26.65
C PHE A 261 18.88 -20.37 27.32
N ALA A 262 18.73 -19.69 28.43
CA ALA A 262 19.82 -19.04 29.14
C ALA A 262 19.80 -19.33 30.65
N LYS A 263 20.95 -19.23 31.27
CA LYS A 263 21.13 -19.35 32.71
C LYS A 263 21.57 -18.00 33.26
N LYS A 264 21.10 -17.64 34.44
CA LYS A 264 21.58 -16.44 35.13
C LYS A 264 23.05 -16.62 35.46
N ILE A 265 23.82 -15.55 35.28
CA ILE A 265 25.19 -15.42 35.78
C ILE A 265 25.16 -15.03 37.24
#